data_d1fa745e817529f0fd8b4a932f5221a5
#
_entry.id   d1fa745e817529f0fd8b4a932f5221a5
#
_cell.length_a   1.000
_cell.length_b   1.000
_cell.length_c   1.000
_cell.angle_alpha   90.00
_cell.angle_beta   90.00
_cell.angle_gamma   90.00
#
_symmetry.space_group_name_H-M   'P 1'
#
loop_
_entity.id
_entity.type
_entity.pdbx_description
1 polymer ?
#
loop_
_entity_poly.entity_id
_entity_poly.type
_entity_poly.pdbx_seq_one_letter_code
_entity_poly.pdbx_strand_id
1 'polypeptide(L)'
;MSEKKYTKREGFKIPSIPLTYKHAIPVSKTEKFWRGLAEGKIYATRCRICGSLYFPPQADCANCRSADVEWVEVPEEGVIVTFTKVYARPQGYEELDPYIIAIVEAGDVRVMGWVVNTNDESKIRIGVKVQIKPVYIKEHDKYIVGFYI
;
A
#
# COMPACT_ATOMS: atom_id res chain seq x y z
N MET A 1 -16.09 39.40 -30.78
CA MET A 1 -14.87 39.01 -30.03
C MET A 1 -14.53 37.61 -30.44
N SER A 2 -13.46 37.42 -31.19
CA SER A 2 -13.06 36.14 -31.79
C SER A 2 -12.34 35.28 -30.78
N GLU A 3 -12.90 34.11 -30.45
CA GLU A 3 -12.20 33.12 -29.64
C GLU A 3 -10.98 32.57 -30.40
N LYS A 4 -9.80 32.90 -29.91
CA LYS A 4 -8.56 32.25 -30.35
C LYS A 4 -8.56 30.80 -29.96
N LYS A 5 -8.90 29.90 -30.88
CA LYS A 5 -8.62 28.46 -30.76
C LYS A 5 -7.11 28.27 -30.63
N TYR A 6 -6.66 27.90 -29.44
CA TYR A 6 -5.32 27.39 -29.24
C TYR A 6 -5.23 26.03 -29.93
N THR A 7 -4.69 25.97 -31.11
CA THR A 7 -4.25 24.73 -31.75
C THR A 7 -3.01 24.26 -31.02
N LYS A 8 -3.15 23.20 -30.25
CA LYS A 8 -2.04 22.49 -29.60
C LYS A 8 -1.09 22.04 -30.73
N ARG A 9 0.09 22.65 -30.83
CA ARG A 9 1.13 22.16 -31.74
C ARG A 9 1.54 20.79 -31.26
N GLU A 10 1.13 19.74 -31.98
CA GLU A 10 1.68 18.41 -31.76
C GLU A 10 3.15 18.42 -32.18
N GLY A 11 4.05 18.43 -31.20
CA GLY A 11 5.47 18.29 -31.45
C GLY A 11 5.77 16.91 -32.06
N PHE A 12 6.90 16.80 -32.76
CA PHE A 12 7.40 15.54 -33.28
C PHE A 12 7.56 14.54 -32.11
N LYS A 13 6.91 13.35 -32.21
CA LYS A 13 6.94 12.29 -31.20
C LYS A 13 7.52 11.04 -31.82
N ILE A 14 8.48 10.44 -31.17
CA ILE A 14 8.96 9.10 -31.50
C ILE A 14 8.25 8.12 -30.54
N PRO A 15 7.34 7.27 -31.04
CA PRO A 15 6.67 6.29 -30.19
C PRO A 15 7.69 5.29 -29.67
N SER A 16 7.64 4.99 -28.37
CA SER A 16 8.41 3.92 -27.77
C SER A 16 7.70 2.57 -27.98
N ILE A 17 8.47 1.48 -27.94
CA ILE A 17 7.93 0.12 -27.91
C ILE A 17 7.40 -0.12 -26.49
N PRO A 18 6.16 -0.61 -26.33
CA PRO A 18 5.64 -1.00 -25.02
C PRO A 18 6.52 -2.10 -24.40
N LEU A 19 6.98 -1.88 -23.16
CA LEU A 19 7.74 -2.86 -22.40
C LEU A 19 6.89 -3.39 -21.26
N THR A 20 6.69 -4.71 -21.24
CA THR A 20 6.03 -5.38 -20.10
C THR A 20 7.09 -6.06 -19.26
N TYR A 21 7.22 -5.62 -18.00
CA TYR A 21 8.12 -6.24 -17.03
C TYR A 21 7.36 -7.17 -16.11
N LYS A 22 7.83 -8.41 -15.99
CA LYS A 22 7.41 -9.33 -14.93
C LYS A 22 8.60 -9.51 -13.99
N HIS A 23 8.45 -9.12 -12.75
CA HIS A 23 9.48 -9.25 -11.75
C HIS A 23 9.21 -10.44 -10.84
N ALA A 24 10.23 -11.27 -10.64
CA ALA A 24 10.28 -12.23 -9.54
C ALA A 24 11.21 -11.65 -8.47
N ILE A 25 10.63 -11.05 -7.43
CA ILE A 25 11.39 -10.40 -6.36
C ILE A 25 11.73 -11.46 -5.30
N PRO A 26 13.01 -11.70 -4.96
CA PRO A 26 13.37 -12.62 -3.89
C PRO A 26 12.93 -12.02 -2.54
N VAL A 27 12.07 -12.73 -1.81
CA VAL A 27 11.51 -12.30 -0.53
C VAL A 27 11.99 -13.14 0.66
N SER A 28 13.07 -13.90 0.50
CA SER A 28 13.57 -14.85 1.52
C SER A 28 13.78 -14.22 2.91
N LYS A 29 14.29 -12.99 2.97
CA LYS A 29 14.50 -12.26 4.24
C LYS A 29 13.20 -11.67 4.83
N THR A 30 12.14 -11.54 4.03
CA THR A 30 10.84 -10.99 4.43
C THR A 30 9.72 -12.02 4.29
N GLU A 31 10.02 -13.29 4.12
CA GLU A 31 9.09 -14.39 3.89
C GLU A 31 8.01 -14.49 4.98
N LYS A 32 8.38 -14.24 6.23
CA LYS A 32 7.43 -14.27 7.36
C LYS A 32 6.27 -13.28 7.18
N PHE A 33 6.52 -12.12 6.60
CA PHE A 33 5.44 -11.17 6.28
C PHE A 33 4.43 -11.75 5.30
N TRP A 34 4.93 -12.31 4.19
CA TRP A 34 4.08 -12.85 3.12
C TRP A 34 3.29 -14.07 3.57
N ARG A 35 3.92 -14.96 4.35
CA ARG A 35 3.23 -16.10 4.96
C ARG A 35 2.22 -15.65 6.01
N GLY A 36 2.57 -14.67 6.82
CA GLY A 36 1.68 -14.11 7.83
C GLY A 36 0.38 -13.58 7.24
N LEU A 37 0.42 -12.90 6.08
CA LEU A 37 -0.79 -12.44 5.41
C LEU A 37 -1.75 -13.59 5.08
N ALA A 38 -1.22 -14.74 4.64
CA ALA A 38 -2.04 -15.94 4.38
C ALA A 38 -2.58 -16.59 5.67
N GLU A 39 -1.90 -16.38 6.79
CA GLU A 39 -2.29 -16.87 8.14
C GLU A 39 -3.17 -15.87 8.90
N GLY A 40 -3.54 -14.75 8.26
CA GLY A 40 -4.37 -13.70 8.89
C GLY A 40 -3.59 -12.72 9.76
N LYS A 41 -2.27 -12.70 9.67
CA LYS A 41 -1.39 -11.84 10.49
C LYS A 41 -0.61 -10.84 9.66
N ILE A 42 -0.42 -9.65 10.21
CA ILE A 42 0.37 -8.59 9.59
C ILE A 42 1.59 -8.33 10.48
N TYR A 43 2.77 -8.32 9.87
CA TYR A 43 4.02 -8.12 10.58
C TYR A 43 4.74 -6.85 10.14
N ALA A 44 5.35 -6.18 11.09
CA ALA A 44 6.35 -5.14 10.92
C ALA A 44 7.72 -5.66 11.40
N THR A 45 8.79 -4.92 11.20
CA THR A 45 10.10 -5.23 11.79
C THR A 45 10.60 -4.08 12.64
N ARG A 46 11.19 -4.41 13.80
CA ARG A 46 11.84 -3.47 14.72
C ARG A 46 13.32 -3.75 14.78
N CYS A 47 14.13 -2.73 14.63
CA CYS A 47 15.57 -2.84 14.86
C CYS A 47 15.85 -3.01 16.35
N ARG A 48 16.59 -4.07 16.74
CA ARG A 48 16.96 -4.29 18.14
C ARG A 48 18.01 -3.33 18.66
N ILE A 49 18.77 -2.69 17.77
CA ILE A 49 19.86 -1.78 18.16
C ILE A 49 19.33 -0.37 18.42
N CYS A 50 18.52 0.20 17.52
CA CYS A 50 18.06 1.59 17.64
C CYS A 50 16.54 1.74 17.83
N GLY A 51 15.78 0.64 17.89
CA GLY A 51 14.33 0.66 18.12
C GLY A 51 13.49 1.09 16.93
N SER A 52 14.07 1.48 15.80
CA SER A 52 13.34 1.93 14.61
C SER A 52 12.41 0.85 14.12
N LEU A 53 11.14 1.21 13.87
CA LEU A 53 10.07 0.32 13.42
C LEU A 53 9.75 0.58 11.95
N TYR A 54 9.57 -0.49 11.18
CA TYR A 54 9.37 -0.42 9.73
C TYR A 54 8.13 -1.18 9.27
N PHE A 55 7.31 -0.50 8.49
CA PHE A 55 6.27 -1.09 7.67
C PHE A 55 6.28 -0.46 6.26
N PRO A 56 6.33 -1.23 5.17
CA PRO A 56 6.52 -2.70 5.11
C PRO A 56 7.79 -3.17 5.81
N PRO A 57 7.84 -4.46 6.27
CA PRO A 57 9.00 -4.96 6.99
C PRO A 57 10.27 -4.91 6.15
N GLN A 58 11.37 -4.54 6.79
CA GLN A 58 12.70 -4.47 6.20
C GLN A 58 13.63 -5.50 6.84
N ALA A 59 14.54 -6.05 6.04
CA ALA A 59 15.52 -7.01 6.52
C ALA A 59 16.69 -6.36 7.26
N ASP A 60 16.94 -5.08 6.95
CA ASP A 60 18.05 -4.30 7.49
C ASP A 60 17.53 -2.93 7.92
N CYS A 61 18.06 -2.40 9.01
CA CYS A 61 17.67 -1.09 9.55
C CYS A 61 18.21 0.05 8.68
N ALA A 62 17.34 0.88 8.12
CA ALA A 62 17.75 2.04 7.32
C ALA A 62 18.44 3.13 8.17
N ASN A 63 18.19 3.18 9.48
CA ASN A 63 18.74 4.19 10.38
C ASN A 63 20.15 3.86 10.84
N CYS A 64 20.39 2.67 11.42
CA CYS A 64 21.70 2.29 11.96
C CYS A 64 22.42 1.22 11.13
N ARG A 65 21.85 0.79 10.01
CA ARG A 65 22.39 -0.23 9.07
C ARG A 65 22.63 -1.62 9.69
N SER A 66 22.02 -1.90 10.83
CA SER A 66 22.09 -3.21 11.46
C SER A 66 21.13 -4.19 10.78
N ALA A 67 21.53 -5.43 10.61
CA ALA A 67 20.67 -6.53 10.20
C ALA A 67 19.96 -7.22 11.38
N ASP A 68 20.19 -6.77 12.61
CA ASP A 68 19.55 -7.33 13.81
C ASP A 68 18.15 -6.71 13.98
N VAL A 69 17.18 -7.35 13.33
CA VAL A 69 15.77 -6.95 13.37
C VAL A 69 14.92 -8.06 13.96
N GLU A 70 13.87 -7.68 14.67
CA GLU A 70 12.86 -8.61 15.19
C GLU A 70 11.51 -8.36 14.52
N TRP A 71 10.68 -9.40 14.46
CA TRP A 71 9.33 -9.33 13.95
C TRP A 71 8.35 -8.88 15.02
N VAL A 72 7.56 -7.89 14.70
CA VAL A 72 6.50 -7.32 15.54
C VAL A 72 5.18 -7.50 14.84
N GLU A 73 4.19 -8.08 15.52
CA GLU A 73 2.83 -8.18 14.99
C GLU A 73 2.16 -6.79 15.03
N VAL A 74 1.55 -6.40 13.93
CA VAL A 74 0.80 -5.14 13.83
C VAL A 74 -0.52 -5.31 14.58
N PRO A 75 -0.94 -4.35 15.43
CA PRO A 75 -2.25 -4.40 16.06
C PRO A 75 -3.38 -4.52 15.04
N GLU A 76 -4.44 -5.25 15.41
CA GLU A 76 -5.62 -5.45 14.55
C GLU A 76 -6.52 -4.22 14.44
N GLU A 77 -6.26 -3.18 15.22
CA GLU A 77 -7.02 -1.93 15.23
C GLU A 77 -6.08 -0.74 15.08
N GLY A 78 -6.59 0.30 14.44
CA GLY A 78 -5.86 1.56 14.30
C GLY A 78 -6.78 2.71 13.92
N VAL A 79 -6.17 3.86 13.66
CA VAL A 79 -6.87 5.11 13.34
C VAL A 79 -6.36 5.65 12.01
N ILE A 80 -7.26 6.05 11.12
CA ILE A 80 -6.90 6.68 9.84
C ILE A 80 -6.22 8.01 10.09
N VAL A 81 -4.98 8.17 9.60
CA VAL A 81 -4.23 9.43 9.64
C VAL A 81 -4.27 10.17 8.32
N THR A 82 -4.43 9.47 7.20
CA THR A 82 -4.67 10.06 5.88
C THR A 82 -5.25 9.02 4.93
N PHE A 83 -5.93 9.48 3.88
CA PHE A 83 -6.45 8.61 2.83
C PHE A 83 -6.55 9.36 1.50
N THR A 84 -6.69 8.62 0.42
CA THR A 84 -6.97 9.13 -0.92
C THR A 84 -7.79 8.13 -1.72
N LYS A 85 -8.65 8.62 -2.60
CA LYS A 85 -9.36 7.79 -3.58
C LYS A 85 -8.64 7.82 -4.92
N VAL A 86 -8.35 6.65 -5.44
CA VAL A 86 -7.63 6.46 -6.69
C VAL A 86 -8.65 6.30 -7.81
N TYR A 87 -8.78 7.32 -8.64
CA TYR A 87 -9.65 7.33 -9.83
C TYR A 87 -8.91 6.88 -11.08
N ALA A 88 -7.66 7.36 -11.26
CA ALA A 88 -6.82 6.96 -12.37
C ALA A 88 -6.10 5.65 -12.03
N ARG A 89 -6.55 4.56 -12.63
CA ARG A 89 -6.04 3.22 -12.34
C ARG A 89 -4.87 2.89 -13.26
N PRO A 90 -3.80 2.29 -12.73
CA PRO A 90 -2.69 1.82 -13.54
C PRO A 90 -3.11 0.65 -14.42
N GLN A 91 -2.32 0.36 -15.46
CA GLN A 91 -2.53 -0.79 -16.33
C GLN A 91 -2.59 -2.09 -15.52
N GLY A 92 -3.60 -2.91 -15.79
CA GLY A 92 -3.91 -4.15 -15.06
C GLY A 92 -4.88 -3.97 -13.89
N TYR A 93 -5.33 -2.73 -13.62
CA TYR A 93 -6.32 -2.40 -12.60
C TYR A 93 -7.55 -1.69 -13.18
N GLU A 94 -7.70 -1.72 -14.50
CA GLU A 94 -8.75 -0.99 -15.22
C GLU A 94 -10.16 -1.48 -14.86
N GLU A 95 -10.29 -2.77 -14.55
CA GLU A 95 -11.56 -3.40 -14.20
C GLU A 95 -11.98 -3.18 -12.74
N LEU A 96 -11.06 -2.68 -11.89
CA LEU A 96 -11.43 -2.34 -10.53
C LEU A 96 -12.20 -1.03 -10.48
N ASP A 97 -13.20 -0.95 -9.63
CA ASP A 97 -13.82 0.33 -9.27
C ASP A 97 -12.78 1.27 -8.62
N PRO A 98 -12.98 2.60 -8.67
CA PRO A 98 -12.14 3.51 -7.89
C PRO A 98 -12.04 3.05 -6.44
N TYR A 99 -10.82 2.88 -5.95
CA TYR A 99 -10.54 2.33 -4.61
C TYR A 99 -9.87 3.37 -3.70
N ILE A 100 -9.95 3.13 -2.40
CA ILE A 100 -9.42 4.05 -1.41
C ILE A 100 -8.21 3.42 -0.74
N ILE A 101 -7.10 4.16 -0.75
CA ILE A 101 -5.88 3.84 -0.01
C ILE A 101 -5.84 4.72 1.23
N ALA A 102 -5.49 4.15 2.36
CA ALA A 102 -5.31 4.89 3.61
C ALA A 102 -3.97 4.55 4.28
N ILE A 103 -3.52 5.46 5.13
CA ILE A 103 -2.49 5.21 6.13
C ILE A 103 -3.17 5.20 7.48
N VAL A 104 -2.95 4.14 8.22
CA VAL A 104 -3.53 3.88 9.53
C VAL A 104 -2.42 3.83 10.57
N GLU A 105 -2.58 4.54 11.67
CA GLU A 105 -1.71 4.43 12.84
C GLU A 105 -2.25 3.34 13.75
N ALA A 106 -1.44 2.29 13.95
CA ALA A 106 -1.74 1.11 14.75
C ALA A 106 -0.66 0.95 15.84
N GLY A 107 -0.90 1.47 17.03
CA GLY A 107 0.13 1.62 18.05
C GLY A 107 1.27 2.51 17.56
N ASP A 108 2.50 2.00 17.58
CA ASP A 108 3.71 2.73 17.17
C ASP A 108 4.00 2.66 15.66
N VAL A 109 3.18 1.93 14.88
CA VAL A 109 3.44 1.69 13.45
C VAL A 109 2.38 2.35 12.56
N ARG A 110 2.82 2.91 11.44
CA ARG A 110 1.94 3.39 10.37
C ARG A 110 1.89 2.38 9.24
N VAL A 111 0.69 1.94 8.94
CA VAL A 111 0.41 0.88 7.97
C VAL A 111 -0.34 1.46 6.79
N MET A 112 0.12 1.20 5.58
CA MET A 112 -0.59 1.55 4.36
C MET A 112 -1.38 0.33 3.87
N GLY A 113 -2.63 0.57 3.47
CA GLY A 113 -3.51 -0.48 2.96
C GLY A 113 -4.72 0.09 2.23
N TRP A 114 -5.64 -0.80 1.84
CA TRP A 114 -6.87 -0.43 1.16
C TRP A 114 -8.06 -0.44 2.13
N VAL A 115 -8.96 0.52 1.97
CA VAL A 115 -10.29 0.43 2.58
C VAL A 115 -11.13 -0.51 1.71
N VAL A 116 -11.60 -1.62 2.30
CA VAL A 116 -12.16 -2.74 1.52
C VAL A 116 -13.67 -2.90 1.62
N ASN A 117 -14.31 -2.32 2.63
CA ASN A 117 -15.75 -2.47 2.85
C ASN A 117 -16.59 -1.27 2.40
N THR A 118 -15.97 -0.23 1.84
CA THR A 118 -16.65 0.93 1.27
C THR A 118 -15.78 1.68 0.26
N ASN A 119 -16.41 2.21 -0.80
CA ASN A 119 -15.81 3.15 -1.75
C ASN A 119 -16.40 4.58 -1.59
N ASP A 120 -17.22 4.77 -0.56
CA ASP A 120 -17.87 6.03 -0.25
C ASP A 120 -16.97 6.90 0.63
N GLU A 121 -16.37 7.93 0.03
CA GLU A 121 -15.49 8.87 0.73
C GLU A 121 -16.18 9.61 1.89
N SER A 122 -17.50 9.76 1.82
CA SER A 122 -18.26 10.47 2.87
C SER A 122 -18.22 9.75 4.22
N LYS A 123 -17.96 8.42 4.19
CA LYS A 123 -17.84 7.58 5.38
C LYS A 123 -16.44 7.56 5.97
N ILE A 124 -15.46 8.12 5.26
CA ILE A 124 -14.05 8.06 5.64
C ILE A 124 -13.59 9.44 6.08
N ARG A 125 -12.97 9.49 7.25
CA ARG A 125 -12.40 10.72 7.81
C ARG A 125 -11.13 10.41 8.58
N ILE A 126 -10.22 11.36 8.66
CA ILE A 126 -9.08 11.29 9.58
C ILE A 126 -9.63 11.14 11.01
N GLY A 127 -9.03 10.24 11.79
CA GLY A 127 -9.46 9.90 13.14
C GLY A 127 -10.48 8.75 13.24
N VAL A 128 -10.98 8.22 12.11
CA VAL A 128 -11.87 7.04 12.13
C VAL A 128 -11.08 5.81 12.54
N LYS A 129 -11.64 5.02 13.47
CA LYS A 129 -11.12 3.71 13.86
C LYS A 129 -11.43 2.68 12.80
N VAL A 130 -10.47 1.82 12.54
CA VAL A 130 -10.59 0.72 11.56
C VAL A 130 -10.03 -0.58 12.12
N GLN A 131 -10.57 -1.69 11.64
CA GLN A 131 -9.94 -3.00 11.81
C GLN A 131 -8.96 -3.24 10.66
N ILE A 132 -7.81 -3.81 11.00
CA ILE A 132 -6.70 -4.07 10.08
C ILE A 132 -6.60 -5.58 9.91
N LYS A 133 -6.83 -6.07 8.68
CA LYS A 133 -6.79 -7.50 8.38
C LYS A 133 -6.17 -7.74 7.01
N PRO A 134 -5.49 -8.87 6.80
CA PRO A 134 -5.14 -9.31 5.46
C PRO A 134 -6.40 -9.61 4.65
N VAL A 135 -6.41 -9.23 3.39
CA VAL A 135 -7.50 -9.50 2.45
C VAL A 135 -6.93 -10.15 1.21
N TYR A 136 -7.50 -11.27 0.81
CA TYR A 136 -7.14 -11.96 -0.42
C TYR A 136 -7.89 -11.37 -1.61
N ILE A 137 -7.16 -10.90 -2.59
CA ILE A 137 -7.69 -10.39 -3.87
C ILE A 137 -7.60 -11.52 -4.88
N LYS A 138 -8.73 -12.16 -5.14
CA LYS A 138 -8.82 -13.35 -6.00
C LYS A 138 -8.36 -13.09 -7.44
N GLU A 139 -8.70 -11.93 -7.97
CA GLU A 139 -8.38 -11.51 -9.34
C GLU A 139 -6.88 -11.42 -9.60
N HIS A 140 -6.11 -11.18 -8.56
CA HIS A 140 -4.66 -11.01 -8.64
C HIS A 140 -3.88 -12.14 -7.95
N ASP A 141 -4.58 -13.08 -7.31
CA ASP A 141 -3.96 -14.14 -6.48
C ASP A 141 -2.96 -13.55 -5.46
N LYS A 142 -3.40 -12.51 -4.75
CA LYS A 142 -2.55 -11.75 -3.83
C LYS A 142 -3.27 -11.37 -2.55
N TYR A 143 -2.50 -11.34 -1.45
CA TYR A 143 -2.95 -10.72 -0.21
C TYR A 143 -2.55 -9.25 -0.17
N ILE A 144 -3.44 -8.42 0.33
CA ILE A 144 -3.20 -7.02 0.66
C ILE A 144 -3.54 -6.75 2.12
N VAL A 145 -3.08 -5.62 2.64
CA VAL A 145 -3.55 -5.10 3.93
C VAL A 145 -4.85 -4.36 3.70
N GLY A 146 -5.92 -4.81 4.32
CA GLY A 146 -7.26 -4.23 4.23
C GLY A 146 -7.67 -3.54 5.52
N PHE A 147 -8.41 -2.45 5.37
CA PHE A 147 -9.01 -1.68 6.44
C PHE A 147 -10.54 -1.75 6.35
N TYR A 148 -11.17 -2.11 7.46
CA TYR A 148 -12.62 -2.17 7.62
C TYR A 148 -13.05 -1.06 8.59
N ILE A 149 -13.95 -0.19 8.13
CA ILE A 149 -14.56 0.89 8.90
C ILE A 149 -15.78 0.36 9.64
#